data_3182f3e47bbf9072460bb3df8bc22d63
#
_entry.id   3182f3e47bbf9072460bb3df8bc22d63
#
_cell.length_a   1.000
_cell.length_b   1.000
_cell.length_c   1.000
_cell.angle_alpha   90.00
_cell.angle_beta   90.00
_cell.angle_gamma   90.00
#
_symmetry.space_group_name_H-M   'P 1'
#
loop_
_entity.id
_entity.type
_entity.pdbx_description
1 polymer ?
#
loop_
_entity_poly.entity_id
_entity_poly.type
_entity_poly.pdbx_seq_one_letter_code
_entity_poly.pdbx_strand_id
1 'polypeptide(L)'
;KFVFDGKVNKFVLQVGTLAAYYKKIGGKVLFIGKPYIGIFSYSLKNLNFKKNRILMIGDNTQTDIAGANRFGIKSALVLDGFNKNELNNYKNKNLNTIFKSLLVRPNFVIKNISI
;
A
#
# COMPACT_ATOMS: atom_id res chain seq x y z
N LYS A 1 -14.62 -1.56 1.33
CA LYS A 1 -13.82 -2.73 1.04
C LYS A 1 -13.82 -3.65 2.25
N PHE A 2 -14.11 -4.91 2.08
CA PHE A 2 -13.96 -5.93 3.13
C PHE A 2 -12.58 -6.55 3.00
N VAL A 3 -11.95 -6.83 4.13
CA VAL A 3 -10.70 -7.59 4.19
C VAL A 3 -10.95 -8.85 5.00
N PHE A 4 -10.51 -9.97 4.50
CA PHE A 4 -10.59 -11.24 5.21
C PHE A 4 -9.58 -11.24 6.35
N ASP A 5 -10.08 -11.40 7.58
CA ASP A 5 -9.23 -11.59 8.76
C ASP A 5 -9.14 -13.10 9.07
N GLY A 6 -7.98 -13.67 8.78
CA GLY A 6 -7.72 -15.10 8.99
C GLY A 6 -7.71 -15.52 10.46
N LYS A 7 -7.54 -14.60 11.41
CA LYS A 7 -7.58 -14.92 12.85
C LYS A 7 -9.00 -15.21 13.32
N VAL A 8 -9.97 -14.45 12.81
CA VAL A 8 -11.39 -14.63 13.15
C VAL A 8 -12.19 -15.34 12.06
N ASN A 9 -11.55 -15.74 10.98
CA ASN A 9 -12.16 -16.40 9.81
C ASN A 9 -13.40 -15.67 9.26
N LYS A 10 -13.35 -14.34 9.24
CA LYS A 10 -14.46 -13.47 8.80
C LYS A 10 -13.95 -12.30 7.96
N PHE A 11 -14.86 -11.77 7.14
CA PHE A 11 -14.62 -10.50 6.48
C PHE A 11 -14.84 -9.34 7.41
N VAL A 12 -13.84 -8.48 7.56
CA VAL A 12 -13.88 -7.29 8.42
C VAL A 12 -14.05 -6.05 7.56
N LEU A 13 -14.97 -5.18 7.97
CA LEU A 13 -15.20 -3.90 7.30
C LEU A 13 -14.04 -2.94 7.61
N GLN A 14 -13.40 -2.45 6.58
CA GLN A 14 -12.33 -1.46 6.73
C GLN A 14 -12.89 -0.06 7.01
N VAL A 15 -12.18 0.71 7.84
CA VAL A 15 -12.55 2.07 8.23
C VAL A 15 -12.78 2.98 7.02
N GLY A 16 -11.97 2.82 5.96
CA GLY A 16 -12.14 3.56 4.71
C GLY A 16 -13.47 3.28 4.00
N THR A 17 -14.06 2.10 4.17
CA THR A 17 -15.38 1.78 3.61
C THR A 17 -16.48 2.50 4.38
N LEU A 18 -16.36 2.56 5.70
CA LEU A 18 -17.31 3.30 6.54
C LEU A 18 -17.26 4.80 6.21
N ALA A 19 -16.05 5.35 6.07
CA ALA A 19 -15.85 6.74 5.66
C ALA A 19 -16.44 7.04 4.27
N ALA A 20 -16.26 6.12 3.31
CA ALA A 20 -16.84 6.26 1.98
C ALA A 20 -18.37 6.21 2.00
N TYR A 21 -18.96 5.35 2.84
CA TYR A 21 -20.40 5.29 3.04
C TYR A 21 -20.93 6.59 3.67
N TYR A 22 -20.27 7.10 4.72
CA TYR A 22 -20.64 8.36 5.37
C TYR A 22 -20.62 9.54 4.37
N LYS A 23 -19.60 9.58 3.50
CA LYS A 23 -19.53 10.57 2.41
C LYS A 23 -20.70 10.43 1.43
N LYS A 24 -21.10 9.19 1.10
CA LYS A 24 -22.22 8.93 0.17
C LYS A 24 -23.57 9.46 0.69
N ILE A 25 -23.77 9.43 2.00
CA ILE A 25 -24.98 9.97 2.64
C ILE A 25 -24.88 11.47 2.99
N GLY A 26 -23.92 12.20 2.41
CA GLY A 26 -23.79 13.65 2.56
C GLY A 26 -22.81 14.11 3.64
N GLY A 27 -22.17 13.19 4.36
CA GLY A 27 -21.20 13.54 5.39
C GLY A 27 -19.88 14.09 4.81
N LYS A 28 -19.20 14.96 5.57
CA LYS A 28 -17.87 15.49 5.22
C LYS A 28 -16.80 14.55 5.71
N VAL A 29 -15.91 14.10 4.83
CA VAL A 29 -14.80 13.17 5.13
C VAL A 29 -13.49 13.71 4.61
N LEU A 30 -12.46 13.69 5.47
CA LEU A 30 -11.08 13.92 5.10
C LEU A 30 -10.31 12.60 5.17
N PHE A 31 -9.80 12.15 4.01
CA PHE A 31 -8.97 10.94 3.94
C PHE A 31 -7.50 11.33 4.07
N ILE A 32 -6.85 10.90 5.16
CA ILE A 32 -5.44 11.21 5.44
C ILE A 32 -4.53 10.00 5.24
N GLY A 33 -5.03 8.79 5.58
CA GLY A 33 -4.27 7.53 5.48
C GLY A 33 -3.82 7.16 4.06
N LYS A 34 -2.92 6.19 3.93
CA LYS A 34 -2.49 5.66 2.63
C LYS A 34 -3.69 5.22 1.77
N PRO A 35 -3.72 5.50 0.49
CA PRO A 35 -2.69 6.06 -0.41
C PRO A 35 -2.71 7.59 -0.57
N TYR A 36 -3.37 8.33 0.30
CA TYR A 36 -3.46 9.78 0.20
C TYR A 36 -2.15 10.46 0.63
N ILE A 37 -1.77 11.52 -0.08
CA ILE A 37 -0.48 12.20 0.11
C ILE A 37 -0.35 12.88 1.48
N GLY A 38 -1.46 13.16 2.16
CA GLY A 38 -1.49 13.83 3.46
C GLY A 38 -0.66 13.11 4.53
N ILE A 39 -0.74 11.76 4.59
CA ILE A 39 0.04 10.99 5.57
C ILE A 39 1.55 11.07 5.29
N PHE A 40 1.96 11.02 4.03
CA PHE A 40 3.37 11.14 3.64
C PHE A 40 3.91 12.55 3.96
N SER A 41 3.16 13.59 3.61
CA SER A 41 3.52 14.98 3.93
C SER A 41 3.68 15.18 5.43
N TYR A 42 2.75 14.66 6.23
CA TYR A 42 2.80 14.76 7.69
C TYR A 42 3.99 14.02 8.28
N SER A 43 4.21 12.75 7.87
CA SER A 43 5.30 11.91 8.38
C SER A 43 6.68 12.48 8.07
N LEU A 44 6.82 13.23 6.98
CA LEU A 44 8.09 13.76 6.52
C LEU A 44 8.28 15.26 6.84
N LYS A 45 7.29 15.90 7.47
CA LYS A 45 7.28 17.34 7.71
C LYS A 45 8.54 17.85 8.44
N ASN A 46 9.04 17.08 9.39
CA ASN A 46 10.18 17.46 10.22
C ASN A 46 11.50 16.81 9.78
N LEU A 47 11.49 16.09 8.67
CA LEU A 47 12.67 15.41 8.13
C LEU A 47 13.26 16.24 7.00
N ASN A 48 14.51 16.66 7.17
CA ASN A 48 15.24 17.43 6.15
C ASN A 48 15.88 16.50 5.10
N PHE A 49 15.07 15.61 4.49
CA PHE A 49 15.53 14.72 3.44
C PHE A 49 14.90 15.06 2.09
N LYS A 50 15.70 14.99 1.03
CA LYS A 50 15.20 15.06 -0.35
C LYS A 50 14.35 13.81 -0.65
N LYS A 51 13.26 13.96 -1.39
CA LYS A 51 12.35 12.85 -1.76
C LYS A 51 13.06 11.65 -2.41
N ASN A 52 14.11 11.90 -3.18
CA ASN A 52 14.90 10.86 -3.83
C ASN A 52 15.74 10.00 -2.85
N ARG A 53 15.85 10.40 -1.60
CA ARG A 53 16.53 9.65 -0.52
C ARG A 53 15.55 8.91 0.40
N ILE A 54 14.27 8.93 0.07
CA ILE A 54 13.22 8.28 0.85
C ILE A 54 12.72 7.07 0.08
N LEU A 55 12.57 5.96 0.79
CA LEU A 55 12.03 4.71 0.27
C LEU A 55 10.83 4.30 1.12
N MET A 56 9.68 4.15 0.49
CA MET A 56 8.52 3.49 1.08
C MET A 56 8.66 1.98 0.92
N ILE A 57 8.64 1.25 2.02
CA ILE A 57 8.61 -0.21 2.01
C ILE A 57 7.21 -0.64 2.47
N GLY A 58 6.54 -1.46 1.68
CA GLY A 58 5.20 -1.92 2.00
C GLY A 58 4.79 -3.13 1.18
N ASP A 59 3.73 -3.78 1.61
CA ASP A 59 3.22 -5.03 1.05
C ASP A 59 1.93 -4.86 0.25
N ASN A 60 1.39 -3.64 0.20
CA ASN A 60 0.12 -3.38 -0.47
C ASN A 60 0.29 -2.40 -1.64
N THR A 61 0.02 -2.90 -2.86
CA THR A 61 0.13 -2.10 -4.08
C THR A 61 -0.83 -0.92 -4.12
N GLN A 62 -2.05 -1.08 -3.56
CA GLN A 62 -3.12 -0.07 -3.62
C GLN A 62 -2.95 1.06 -2.61
N THR A 63 -2.22 0.81 -1.52
CA THR A 63 -2.02 1.79 -0.45
C THR A 63 -0.58 2.27 -0.38
N ASP A 64 0.37 1.37 -0.19
CA ASP A 64 1.77 1.72 0.03
C ASP A 64 2.43 2.21 -1.26
N ILE A 65 2.36 1.40 -2.30
CA ILE A 65 3.02 1.69 -3.56
C ILE A 65 2.31 2.83 -4.29
N ALA A 66 0.96 2.78 -4.35
CA ALA A 66 0.18 3.85 -4.95
C ALA A 66 0.39 5.20 -4.24
N GLY A 67 0.47 5.18 -2.91
CA GLY A 67 0.72 6.37 -2.11
C GLY A 67 2.11 6.94 -2.34
N ALA A 68 3.15 6.10 -2.32
CA ALA A 68 4.52 6.50 -2.61
C ALA A 68 4.67 7.11 -4.01
N ASN A 69 4.08 6.47 -5.02
CA ASN A 69 4.10 6.96 -6.39
C ASN A 69 3.41 8.34 -6.52
N ARG A 70 2.24 8.52 -5.89
CA ARG A 70 1.52 9.81 -5.87
C ARG A 70 2.31 10.90 -5.15
N PHE A 71 3.00 10.54 -4.06
CA PHE A 71 3.81 11.48 -3.30
C PHE A 71 5.15 11.81 -3.98
N GLY A 72 5.60 10.96 -4.92
CA GLY A 72 6.84 11.13 -5.69
C GLY A 72 8.09 10.67 -4.94
N ILE A 73 7.97 9.60 -4.13
CA ILE A 73 9.10 8.90 -3.51
C ILE A 73 9.25 7.50 -4.09
N LYS A 74 10.43 6.89 -3.92
CA LYS A 74 10.66 5.51 -4.32
C LYS A 74 9.88 4.53 -3.45
N SER A 75 9.55 3.37 -4.03
CA SER A 75 8.82 2.31 -3.33
C SER A 75 9.41 0.93 -3.58
N ALA A 76 9.36 0.08 -2.55
CA ALA A 76 9.70 -1.33 -2.58
C ALA A 76 8.48 -2.16 -2.14
N LEU A 77 8.02 -3.06 -3.01
CA LEU A 77 6.95 -4.00 -2.70
C LEU A 77 7.52 -5.25 -2.05
N VAL A 78 7.01 -5.58 -0.86
CA VAL A 78 7.31 -6.83 -0.16
C VAL A 78 6.28 -7.88 -0.57
N LEU A 79 6.74 -9.02 -1.08
CA LEU A 79 5.84 -10.07 -1.58
C LEU A 79 5.27 -10.96 -0.46
N ASP A 80 6.01 -11.10 0.64
CA ASP A 80 5.60 -11.93 1.79
C ASP A 80 4.84 -11.11 2.84
N GLY A 81 3.81 -10.38 2.40
CA GLY A 81 2.99 -9.52 3.22
C GLY A 81 1.49 -9.73 2.99
N PHE A 82 0.71 -8.67 3.19
CA PHE A 82 -0.75 -8.67 3.08
C PHE A 82 -1.29 -9.20 1.75
N ASN A 83 -0.62 -8.89 0.64
CA ASN A 83 -0.99 -9.37 -0.69
C ASN A 83 -0.45 -10.78 -1.01
N LYS A 84 0.07 -11.50 -0.02
CA LYS A 84 0.64 -12.84 -0.21
C LYS A 84 -0.31 -13.78 -0.98
N ASN A 85 -1.61 -13.72 -0.70
CA ASN A 85 -2.61 -14.54 -1.38
C ASN A 85 -2.87 -14.10 -2.83
N GLU A 86 -2.89 -12.81 -3.10
CA GLU A 86 -2.99 -12.28 -4.47
C GLU A 86 -1.70 -12.56 -5.26
N LEU A 87 -0.57 -12.58 -4.56
CA LEU A 87 0.74 -12.83 -5.12
C LEU A 87 1.15 -14.31 -5.11
N ASN A 88 0.37 -15.21 -4.51
CA ASN A 88 0.59 -16.66 -4.56
C ASN A 88 0.67 -17.20 -5.99
N ASN A 89 -0.04 -16.58 -6.93
CA ASN A 89 0.07 -16.87 -8.36
C ASN A 89 1.46 -16.56 -8.94
N TYR A 90 2.31 -15.89 -8.17
CA TYR A 90 3.65 -15.46 -8.55
C TYR A 90 4.77 -16.20 -7.80
N LYS A 91 4.46 -17.11 -6.86
CA LYS A 91 5.46 -17.81 -6.02
C LYS A 91 6.59 -18.46 -6.82
N ASN A 92 6.27 -18.95 -8.01
CA ASN A 92 7.24 -19.63 -8.89
C ASN A 92 7.67 -18.74 -10.09
N LYS A 93 7.23 -17.47 -10.13
CA LYS A 93 7.59 -16.56 -11.23
C LYS A 93 8.85 -15.76 -10.89
N ASN A 94 9.59 -15.46 -11.93
CA ASN A 94 10.71 -14.53 -11.84
C ASN A 94 10.21 -13.14 -11.39
N LEU A 95 10.97 -12.45 -10.54
CA LEU A 95 10.65 -11.10 -10.03
C LEU A 95 10.36 -10.10 -11.16
N ASN A 96 11.09 -10.21 -12.29
CA ASN A 96 10.84 -9.36 -13.46
C ASN A 96 9.45 -9.59 -14.08
N THR A 97 8.97 -10.83 -14.09
CA THR A 97 7.62 -11.16 -14.58
C THR A 97 6.56 -10.60 -13.66
N ILE A 98 6.76 -10.71 -12.34
CA ILE A 98 5.87 -10.12 -11.34
C ILE A 98 5.83 -8.60 -11.52
N PHE A 99 7.00 -7.96 -11.60
CA PHE A 99 7.11 -6.52 -11.77
C PHE A 99 6.34 -5.99 -12.99
N LYS A 100 6.45 -6.70 -14.13
CA LYS A 100 5.76 -6.34 -15.37
C LYS A 100 4.23 -6.50 -15.29
N SER A 101 3.73 -7.44 -14.49
CA SER A 101 2.30 -7.71 -14.36
C SER A 101 1.56 -6.78 -13.39
N LEU A 102 2.28 -6.00 -12.58
CA LEU A 102 1.66 -5.09 -11.61
C LEU A 102 1.09 -3.85 -12.30
N LEU A 103 -0.19 -3.57 -12.05
CA LEU A 103 -0.85 -2.34 -12.51
C LEU A 103 -0.24 -1.09 -11.85
N VAL A 104 0.06 -1.19 -10.56
CA VAL A 104 0.75 -0.14 -9.78
C VAL A 104 2.18 -0.60 -9.58
N ARG A 105 3.11 0.00 -10.30
CA ARG A 105 4.51 -0.43 -10.33
C ARG A 105 5.33 0.19 -9.22
N PRO A 106 5.98 -0.63 -8.36
CA PRO A 106 7.01 -0.17 -7.43
C PRO A 106 8.32 0.11 -8.17
N ASN A 107 9.28 0.76 -7.51
CA ASN A 107 10.65 0.85 -8.03
C ASN A 107 11.44 -0.46 -7.81
N PHE A 108 11.12 -1.15 -6.72
CA PHE A 108 11.77 -2.40 -6.33
C PHE A 108 10.75 -3.44 -5.89
N VAL A 109 11.10 -4.72 -6.06
CA VAL A 109 10.34 -5.87 -5.54
C VAL A 109 11.30 -6.73 -4.73
N ILE A 110 10.92 -7.03 -3.49
CA ILE A 110 11.69 -7.86 -2.56
C ILE A 110 10.81 -9.02 -2.07
N LYS A 111 11.41 -10.18 -1.86
CA LYS A 111 10.64 -11.36 -1.42
C LYS A 111 10.14 -11.21 0.00
N ASN A 112 11.05 -10.90 0.91
CA ASN A 112 10.78 -10.75 2.34
C ASN A 112 11.71 -9.71 2.95
N ILE A 113 11.41 -9.31 4.17
CA ILE A 113 12.30 -8.55 5.03
C ILE A 113 12.66 -9.49 6.18
N SER A 114 13.95 -9.83 6.28
CA SER A 114 14.52 -10.48 7.45
C SER A 114 15.36 -9.45 8.22
N ILE A 115 15.10 -9.34 9.50
CA ILE A 115 15.87 -8.52 10.44
C ILE A 115 16.72 -9.47 11.28
#